data_f9a936719b70c3c7aff663ad5a3b6343
#
_entry.id   f9a936719b70c3c7aff663ad5a3b6343
#
_cell.length_a   1.000
_cell.length_b   1.000
_cell.length_c   1.000
_cell.angle_alpha   90.00
_cell.angle_beta   90.00
_cell.angle_gamma   90.00
#
_symmetry.space_group_name_H-M   'P 1'
#
loop_
_entity.id
_entity.type
_entity.pdbx_description
1 polymer ?
#
loop_
_entity_poly.entity_id
_entity_poly.type
_entity_poly.pdbx_seq_one_letter_code
_entity_poly.pdbx_strand_id
1 'polypeptide(L)'
;MATRSRRRFDDDDYTEVVSHPSIPQLDTALLDDDIAEPNWSSYTDSAHGPSPVPSWVITSPSAIDTDLGVMKSGKEADVSLLRREHDGQMSLMALKQYRSTQHRMFHRDAGYLEGRQVRRSREGRAMATRTNFGRELIAGQWASAEFAVLSTLWSVGASVPYPVQLSGTELVMEFIGDDDGEGNGVAAPRLAQLRPDFREGTALFRQLRVALSALADAGYAHGDLSAYNILVHHGRLVLIDLPQAVDLVGNPQGFEFLRRDCENICTWFHTHGIPADAHELQQDLLRGIR
;
A
#
# COMPACT_ATOMS: atom_id res chain seq x y z
N MET A 1 -58.18 -56.56 -24.53
CA MET A 1 -58.52 -56.46 -25.94
C MET A 1 -57.26 -56.11 -26.69
N ALA A 2 -56.76 -57.07 -27.30
CA ALA A 2 -56.41 -57.40 -28.69
C ALA A 2 -55.06 -56.74 -29.08
N THR A 3 -54.00 -57.50 -29.07
CA THR A 3 -53.41 -58.45 -30.05
C THR A 3 -53.14 -57.90 -31.44
N ARG A 4 -51.85 -57.90 -31.82
CA ARG A 4 -51.25 -58.57 -33.01
C ARG A 4 -49.94 -57.91 -33.36
N SER A 5 -48.81 -58.55 -33.26
CA SER A 5 -48.20 -59.72 -33.93
C SER A 5 -47.66 -59.42 -35.35
N ARG A 6 -46.32 -59.75 -35.48
CA ARG A 6 -45.56 -60.27 -36.65
C ARG A 6 -45.17 -59.22 -37.73
N ARG A 7 -43.98 -59.26 -38.29
CA ARG A 7 -43.16 -60.39 -38.83
C ARG A 7 -41.68 -59.98 -39.02
N ARG A 8 -40.86 -61.00 -38.90
CA ARG A 8 -39.47 -61.16 -39.34
C ARG A 8 -39.34 -60.98 -40.84
N PHE A 9 -38.19 -60.48 -41.29
CA PHE A 9 -37.50 -60.96 -42.48
C PHE A 9 -36.01 -60.86 -42.23
N ASP A 10 -35.35 -62.04 -42.36
CA ASP A 10 -33.90 -62.26 -42.52
C ASP A 10 -33.56 -61.89 -43.96
N ASP A 11 -32.40 -61.31 -44.20
CA ASP A 11 -31.58 -61.68 -45.36
C ASP A 11 -30.12 -61.23 -45.08
N ASP A 12 -29.26 -62.23 -45.18
CA ASP A 12 -27.83 -62.15 -45.23
C ASP A 12 -27.35 -61.37 -46.43
N ASP A 13 -26.39 -60.44 -46.29
CA ASP A 13 -25.37 -60.32 -47.30
C ASP A 13 -24.05 -59.76 -46.73
N TYR A 14 -22.98 -60.41 -47.13
CA TYR A 14 -21.58 -60.18 -46.79
C TYR A 14 -21.10 -58.85 -47.38
N THR A 15 -20.45 -58.00 -46.56
CA THR A 15 -19.46 -57.03 -47.08
C THR A 15 -18.26 -56.94 -46.17
N GLU A 16 -17.12 -57.10 -46.77
CA GLU A 16 -15.76 -57.10 -46.19
C GLU A 16 -15.50 -55.90 -45.30
N VAL A 17 -15.04 -56.17 -44.09
CA VAL A 17 -14.51 -55.15 -43.19
C VAL A 17 -13.08 -54.85 -43.62
N VAL A 18 -12.86 -53.74 -44.33
CA VAL A 18 -11.57 -53.13 -44.53
C VAL A 18 -11.20 -52.46 -43.22
N SER A 19 -10.28 -53.02 -42.49
CA SER A 19 -9.65 -52.43 -41.27
C SER A 19 -8.83 -51.23 -41.68
N HIS A 20 -9.33 -50.04 -41.39
CA HIS A 20 -8.49 -48.84 -41.36
C HIS A 20 -7.61 -48.84 -40.11
N PRO A 21 -6.32 -48.47 -40.25
CA PRO A 21 -5.46 -48.36 -39.07
C PRO A 21 -5.99 -47.19 -38.21
N SER A 22 -6.22 -47.46 -36.92
CA SER A 22 -6.56 -46.48 -35.92
C SER A 22 -5.49 -45.43 -35.84
N ILE A 23 -5.81 -44.16 -36.16
CA ILE A 23 -5.00 -43.01 -35.85
C ILE A 23 -4.95 -42.97 -34.33
N PRO A 24 -3.74 -42.90 -33.70
CA PRO A 24 -3.68 -42.67 -32.26
C PRO A 24 -4.41 -41.38 -31.94
N GLN A 25 -5.46 -41.45 -31.09
CA GLN A 25 -5.99 -40.23 -30.47
C GLN A 25 -4.84 -39.62 -29.69
N LEU A 26 -4.39 -38.44 -30.15
CA LEU A 26 -3.53 -37.55 -29.35
C LEU A 26 -4.31 -37.29 -28.05
N ASP A 27 -3.69 -37.71 -26.95
CA ASP A 27 -4.20 -37.44 -25.62
C ASP A 27 -4.20 -35.89 -25.42
N THR A 28 -5.36 -35.28 -25.58
CA THR A 28 -5.59 -33.84 -25.39
C THR A 28 -5.49 -33.44 -23.91
N ALA A 29 -5.12 -34.37 -23.03
CA ALA A 29 -4.96 -34.15 -21.59
C ALA A 29 -3.64 -33.48 -21.19
N LEU A 30 -2.80 -33.06 -22.15
CA LEU A 30 -1.50 -32.40 -21.86
C LEU A 30 -1.44 -30.94 -22.34
N LEU A 31 -2.57 -30.29 -22.63
CA LEU A 31 -2.63 -28.88 -23.06
C LEU A 31 -3.44 -27.97 -22.14
N ASP A 32 -3.77 -28.41 -20.94
CA ASP A 32 -4.21 -27.52 -19.87
C ASP A 32 -3.01 -27.27 -18.92
N ASP A 33 -1.93 -26.72 -19.43
CA ASP A 33 -1.15 -25.77 -18.67
C ASP A 33 -2.05 -24.56 -18.51
N ASP A 34 -2.64 -24.38 -17.34
CA ASP A 34 -3.24 -23.14 -16.87
C ASP A 34 -2.14 -22.05 -16.96
N ILE A 35 -1.94 -21.48 -18.14
CA ILE A 35 -1.16 -20.26 -18.30
C ILE A 35 -2.02 -19.20 -17.62
N ALA A 36 -1.79 -18.99 -16.32
CA ALA A 36 -2.41 -17.92 -15.58
C ALA A 36 -2.23 -16.62 -16.39
N GLU A 37 -3.33 -15.95 -16.69
CA GLU A 37 -3.25 -14.68 -17.40
C GLU A 37 -2.27 -13.75 -16.70
N PRO A 38 -1.40 -13.05 -17.44
CA PRO A 38 -0.46 -12.11 -16.84
C PRO A 38 -1.21 -11.06 -16.03
N ASN A 39 -0.79 -10.81 -14.82
CA ASN A 39 -1.33 -9.73 -14.01
C ASN A 39 -0.78 -8.39 -14.53
N TRP A 40 -1.48 -7.80 -15.48
CA TRP A 40 -1.09 -6.53 -16.09
C TRP A 40 -1.15 -5.39 -15.09
N SER A 41 -0.21 -4.46 -15.20
CA SER A 41 -0.16 -3.26 -14.38
C SER A 41 -1.44 -2.43 -14.50
N SER A 42 -2.02 -2.07 -13.37
CA SER A 42 -3.16 -1.16 -13.27
C SER A 42 -2.76 0.33 -13.30
N TYR A 43 -1.51 0.66 -13.66
CA TYR A 43 -1.02 2.03 -13.57
C TYR A 43 -1.90 3.02 -14.36
N THR A 44 -2.24 2.70 -15.61
CA THR A 44 -3.03 3.60 -16.49
C THR A 44 -4.44 3.91 -15.98
N ASP A 45 -5.05 3.00 -15.21
CA ASP A 45 -6.42 3.13 -14.71
C ASP A 45 -6.48 3.68 -13.28
N SER A 46 -5.32 4.10 -12.73
CA SER A 46 -5.16 4.56 -11.36
C SER A 46 -4.95 6.08 -11.28
N ALA A 47 -5.12 6.65 -10.08
CA ALA A 47 -4.58 7.98 -9.81
C ALA A 47 -3.06 7.88 -9.64
N HIS A 48 -2.31 8.84 -10.20
CA HIS A 48 -0.85 8.81 -10.23
C HIS A 48 -0.23 9.77 -9.23
N GLY A 49 0.98 9.45 -8.79
CA GLY A 49 1.80 10.31 -7.94
C GLY A 49 2.23 11.61 -8.64
N PRO A 50 2.87 12.51 -7.88
CA PRO A 50 3.26 13.83 -8.39
C PRO A 50 4.37 13.77 -9.45
N SER A 51 4.42 14.79 -10.30
CA SER A 51 5.51 14.96 -11.26
C SER A 51 6.68 15.75 -10.64
N PRO A 52 7.93 15.48 -11.09
CA PRO A 52 8.31 14.49 -12.10
C PRO A 52 8.22 13.07 -11.58
N VAL A 53 7.74 12.13 -12.41
CA VAL A 53 7.73 10.70 -12.07
C VAL A 53 9.16 10.20 -11.98
N PRO A 54 9.58 9.52 -10.90
CA PRO A 54 10.92 8.94 -10.80
C PRO A 54 11.20 7.93 -11.90
N SER A 55 12.45 7.90 -12.39
CA SER A 55 12.85 7.06 -13.54
C SER A 55 12.75 5.55 -13.30
N TRP A 56 12.68 5.13 -12.02
CA TRP A 56 12.50 3.72 -11.66
C TRP A 56 11.03 3.27 -11.75
N VAL A 57 10.07 4.19 -11.85
CA VAL A 57 8.64 3.85 -11.97
C VAL A 57 8.34 3.41 -13.39
N ILE A 58 7.93 2.15 -13.54
CA ILE A 58 7.49 1.59 -14.83
C ILE A 58 6.02 1.95 -15.02
N THR A 59 5.72 2.73 -16.08
CA THR A 59 4.37 3.27 -16.35
C THR A 59 3.66 2.57 -17.51
N SER A 60 4.30 1.57 -18.13
CA SER A 60 3.74 0.85 -19.28
C SER A 60 2.46 0.07 -18.90
N PRO A 61 1.38 0.15 -19.69
CA PRO A 61 0.20 -0.70 -19.50
C PRO A 61 0.49 -2.19 -19.77
N SER A 62 1.57 -2.49 -20.48
CA SER A 62 2.03 -3.86 -20.75
C SER A 62 3.04 -4.36 -19.71
N ALA A 63 3.24 -3.64 -18.61
CA ALA A 63 4.04 -4.13 -17.50
C ALA A 63 3.31 -5.23 -16.75
N ILE A 64 4.05 -6.17 -16.19
CA ILE A 64 3.53 -7.29 -15.40
C ILE A 64 3.83 -7.02 -13.93
N ASP A 65 2.80 -7.11 -13.11
CA ASP A 65 2.89 -7.00 -11.66
C ASP A 65 2.89 -8.39 -11.02
N THR A 66 3.90 -8.65 -10.18
CA THR A 66 4.02 -9.89 -9.39
C THR A 66 3.98 -9.56 -7.91
N ASP A 67 3.01 -10.11 -7.18
CA ASP A 67 2.98 -10.03 -5.70
C ASP A 67 4.00 -11.03 -5.14
N LEU A 68 5.00 -10.51 -4.44
CA LEU A 68 6.07 -11.29 -3.80
C LEU A 68 5.74 -11.67 -2.35
N GLY A 69 4.54 -11.35 -1.90
CA GLY A 69 4.02 -11.73 -0.59
C GLY A 69 4.00 -10.58 0.43
N VAL A 70 3.33 -10.88 1.54
CA VAL A 70 3.08 -9.90 2.60
C VAL A 70 4.32 -9.68 3.45
N MET A 71 4.83 -8.45 3.48
CA MET A 71 5.94 -8.02 4.34
C MET A 71 5.47 -7.66 5.76
N LYS A 72 4.28 -7.06 5.87
CA LYS A 72 3.70 -6.62 7.14
C LYS A 72 2.19 -6.73 7.09
N SER A 73 1.62 -7.38 8.11
CA SER A 73 0.17 -7.41 8.33
C SER A 73 -0.19 -6.54 9.53
N GLY A 74 -1.04 -5.55 9.31
CA GLY A 74 -1.52 -4.62 10.32
C GLY A 74 -3.02 -4.74 10.56
N LYS A 75 -3.55 -3.96 11.50
CA LYS A 75 -4.99 -3.92 11.79
C LYS A 75 -5.78 -3.23 10.68
N GLU A 76 -5.19 -2.22 10.05
CA GLU A 76 -5.83 -1.32 9.08
C GLU A 76 -5.50 -1.69 7.64
N ALA A 77 -4.29 -2.22 7.41
CA ALA A 77 -3.79 -2.58 6.10
C ALA A 77 -2.76 -3.70 6.15
N ASP A 78 -2.62 -4.41 5.04
CA ASP A 78 -1.49 -5.27 4.73
C ASP A 78 -0.55 -4.54 3.79
N VAL A 79 0.75 -4.81 3.93
CA VAL A 79 1.78 -4.30 3.02
C VAL A 79 2.50 -5.48 2.41
N SER A 80 2.38 -5.63 1.10
CA SER A 80 3.07 -6.64 0.29
C SER A 80 4.22 -6.00 -0.50
N LEU A 81 5.18 -6.82 -0.88
CA LEU A 81 6.19 -6.45 -1.86
C LEU A 81 5.63 -6.73 -3.26
N LEU A 82 5.65 -5.73 -4.13
CA LEU A 82 5.20 -5.81 -5.51
C LEU A 82 6.41 -5.62 -6.44
N ARG A 83 6.59 -6.54 -7.37
CA ARG A 83 7.58 -6.41 -8.46
C ARG A 83 6.86 -6.10 -9.76
N ARG A 84 7.25 -5.02 -10.43
CA ARG A 84 6.77 -4.63 -11.76
C ARG A 84 7.88 -4.76 -12.77
N GLU A 85 7.60 -5.45 -13.89
CA GLU A 85 8.57 -5.73 -14.93
C GLU A 85 8.05 -5.33 -16.30
N HIS A 86 8.91 -4.73 -17.14
CA HIS A 86 8.61 -4.40 -18.52
C HIS A 86 9.92 -4.20 -19.32
N ASP A 87 10.04 -4.86 -20.46
CA ASP A 87 11.18 -4.73 -21.39
C ASP A 87 12.55 -4.83 -20.71
N GLY A 88 12.72 -5.80 -19.80
CA GLY A 88 13.96 -6.02 -19.07
C GLY A 88 14.25 -5.02 -17.95
N GLN A 89 13.36 -4.07 -17.71
CA GLN A 89 13.39 -3.21 -16.53
C GLN A 89 12.59 -3.87 -15.41
N MET A 90 13.05 -3.70 -14.18
CA MET A 90 12.38 -4.18 -12.97
C MET A 90 12.31 -3.06 -11.93
N SER A 91 11.21 -3.01 -11.21
CA SER A 91 10.99 -2.08 -10.11
C SER A 91 10.34 -2.80 -8.94
N LEU A 92 10.91 -2.64 -7.74
CA LEU A 92 10.31 -3.10 -6.49
C LEU A 92 9.50 -1.97 -5.86
N MET A 93 8.28 -2.27 -5.43
CA MET A 93 7.33 -1.33 -4.84
C MET A 93 6.67 -1.95 -3.62
N ALA A 94 6.14 -1.12 -2.73
CA ALA A 94 5.29 -1.55 -1.63
C ALA A 94 3.83 -1.35 -2.02
N LEU A 95 3.04 -2.42 -1.96
CA LEU A 95 1.58 -2.40 -2.14
C LEU A 95 0.92 -2.40 -0.75
N LYS A 96 0.28 -1.31 -0.38
CA LYS A 96 -0.50 -1.19 0.85
C LYS A 96 -1.99 -1.36 0.53
N GLN A 97 -2.53 -2.51 0.97
CA GLN A 97 -3.94 -2.87 0.80
C GLN A 97 -4.70 -2.54 2.08
N TYR A 98 -5.58 -1.54 2.04
CA TYR A 98 -6.44 -1.19 3.18
C TYR A 98 -7.59 -2.17 3.34
N ARG A 99 -7.78 -2.64 4.58
CA ARG A 99 -8.80 -3.64 4.91
C ARG A 99 -10.15 -2.99 5.19
N SER A 100 -11.21 -3.60 4.68
CA SER A 100 -12.60 -3.26 5.03
C SER A 100 -13.04 -3.92 6.35
N THR A 101 -12.26 -3.81 7.44
CA THR A 101 -12.39 -4.68 8.62
C THR A 101 -13.47 -4.30 9.63
N GLN A 102 -13.96 -5.35 10.35
CA GLN A 102 -14.97 -5.27 11.41
C GLN A 102 -14.42 -4.79 12.78
N HIS A 103 -13.21 -4.26 12.90
CA HIS A 103 -12.59 -4.05 14.20
C HIS A 103 -13.14 -2.84 14.99
N ARG A 104 -13.59 -3.13 16.21
CA ARG A 104 -14.21 -2.25 17.21
C ARG A 104 -13.30 -1.12 17.76
N MET A 105 -12.17 -0.81 17.15
CA MET A 105 -11.15 0.09 17.71
C MET A 105 -11.22 1.54 17.20
N PHE A 106 -12.29 1.91 16.48
CA PHE A 106 -12.49 3.26 15.92
C PHE A 106 -12.95 4.32 16.95
N HIS A 107 -12.64 4.15 18.24
CA HIS A 107 -12.87 5.22 19.22
C HIS A 107 -11.89 6.40 19.10
N ARG A 108 -10.77 6.23 18.34
CA ARG A 108 -9.88 7.35 17.98
C ARG A 108 -10.38 8.14 16.77
N ASP A 109 -11.23 7.54 15.94
CA ASP A 109 -11.70 8.10 14.66
C ASP A 109 -12.62 9.31 14.82
N ALA A 110 -13.33 9.46 15.93
CA ALA A 110 -14.21 10.59 16.14
C ALA A 110 -13.45 11.92 16.10
N GLY A 111 -12.26 11.99 16.72
CA GLY A 111 -11.39 13.18 16.68
C GLY A 111 -10.74 13.42 15.32
N TYR A 112 -10.54 12.36 14.52
CA TYR A 112 -9.99 12.44 13.15
C TYR A 112 -11.03 12.92 12.13
N LEU A 113 -12.28 12.48 12.28
CA LEU A 113 -13.38 12.79 11.35
C LEU A 113 -14.00 14.15 11.60
N GLU A 114 -13.80 14.78 12.76
CA GLU A 114 -14.36 16.09 13.10
C GLU A 114 -13.87 17.22 12.16
N GLY A 115 -12.70 17.09 11.56
CA GLY A 115 -12.18 18.04 10.57
C GLY A 115 -12.62 17.79 9.11
N ARG A 116 -13.19 16.61 8.81
CA ARG A 116 -13.62 16.23 7.46
C ARG A 116 -15.15 16.22 7.38
N GLN A 117 -15.75 17.34 6.96
CA GLN A 117 -17.19 17.42 6.72
C GLN A 117 -17.60 16.49 5.57
N VAL A 118 -18.00 15.26 5.89
CA VAL A 118 -18.77 14.42 4.97
C VAL A 118 -20.18 14.99 4.91
N ARG A 119 -20.55 15.64 3.80
CA ARG A 119 -21.91 16.08 3.54
C ARG A 119 -22.86 14.92 3.81
N ARG A 120 -24.06 15.19 4.36
CA ARG A 120 -25.13 14.21 4.67
C ARG A 120 -25.62 13.53 3.37
N SER A 121 -24.78 12.66 2.80
CA SER A 121 -25.01 11.90 1.58
C SER A 121 -25.43 10.46 1.92
N ARG A 122 -25.85 9.71 0.92
CA ARG A 122 -26.07 8.26 1.01
C ARG A 122 -24.83 7.54 1.53
N GLU A 123 -23.65 8.01 1.13
CA GLU A 123 -22.34 7.50 1.55
C GLU A 123 -22.08 7.72 3.06
N GLY A 124 -22.36 8.92 3.59
CA GLY A 124 -22.22 9.21 5.01
C GLY A 124 -23.13 8.31 5.89
N ARG A 125 -24.33 7.97 5.39
CA ARG A 125 -25.21 7.01 6.07
C ARG A 125 -24.67 5.57 5.99
N ALA A 126 -24.14 5.14 4.84
CA ALA A 126 -23.54 3.82 4.68
C ALA A 126 -22.31 3.64 5.58
N MET A 127 -21.45 4.66 5.70
CA MET A 127 -20.31 4.67 6.62
C MET A 127 -20.78 4.59 8.09
N ALA A 128 -21.78 5.35 8.47
CA ALA A 128 -22.34 5.34 9.82
C ALA A 128 -22.98 4.00 10.20
N THR A 129 -23.60 3.29 9.26
CA THR A 129 -24.25 1.98 9.48
C THR A 129 -23.30 0.79 9.36
N ARG A 130 -22.01 1.03 9.00
CA ARG A 130 -20.96 0.00 8.91
C ARG A 130 -21.33 -1.19 8.01
N THR A 131 -22.05 -0.95 6.93
CA THR A 131 -22.29 -1.94 5.87
C THR A 131 -20.97 -2.34 5.18
N ASN A 132 -20.93 -3.46 4.43
CA ASN A 132 -19.74 -3.83 3.64
C ASN A 132 -19.33 -2.66 2.73
N PHE A 133 -20.28 -2.08 2.02
CA PHE A 133 -20.07 -0.89 1.19
C PHE A 133 -19.53 0.32 1.99
N GLY A 134 -20.07 0.55 3.19
CA GLY A 134 -19.58 1.63 4.06
C GLY A 134 -18.15 1.40 4.54
N ARG A 135 -17.75 0.16 4.77
CA ARG A 135 -16.38 -0.21 5.17
C ARG A 135 -15.38 -0.03 4.03
N GLU A 136 -15.74 -0.43 2.81
CA GLU A 136 -14.93 -0.20 1.61
C GLU A 136 -14.73 1.29 1.34
N LEU A 137 -15.78 2.10 1.51
CA LEU A 137 -15.67 3.55 1.41
C LEU A 137 -14.69 4.14 2.43
N ILE A 138 -14.71 3.67 3.69
CA ILE A 138 -13.79 4.11 4.74
C ILE A 138 -12.35 3.71 4.36
N ALA A 139 -12.11 2.46 3.96
CA ALA A 139 -10.81 1.99 3.53
C ALA A 139 -10.26 2.80 2.35
N GLY A 140 -11.09 3.09 1.34
CA GLY A 140 -10.74 3.94 0.21
C GLY A 140 -10.44 5.39 0.61
N GLN A 141 -11.13 5.94 1.62
CA GLN A 141 -10.83 7.28 2.16
C GLN A 141 -9.47 7.32 2.88
N TRP A 142 -9.10 6.27 3.62
CA TRP A 142 -7.79 6.15 4.25
C TRP A 142 -6.68 6.07 3.20
N ALA A 143 -6.83 5.22 2.19
CA ALA A 143 -5.89 5.11 1.08
C ALA A 143 -5.71 6.45 0.35
N SER A 144 -6.83 7.13 0.03
CA SER A 144 -6.81 8.43 -0.65
C SER A 144 -6.17 9.53 0.20
N ALA A 145 -6.41 9.51 1.52
CA ALA A 145 -5.81 10.47 2.43
C ALA A 145 -4.29 10.31 2.52
N GLU A 146 -3.80 9.08 2.68
CA GLU A 146 -2.36 8.81 2.72
C GLU A 146 -1.70 9.16 1.39
N PHE A 147 -2.31 8.78 0.26
CA PHE A 147 -1.82 9.13 -1.07
C PHE A 147 -1.68 10.65 -1.26
N ALA A 148 -2.68 11.42 -0.84
CA ALA A 148 -2.66 12.89 -0.96
C ALA A 148 -1.57 13.53 -0.10
N VAL A 149 -1.40 13.05 1.14
CA VAL A 149 -0.35 13.54 2.05
C VAL A 149 1.03 13.19 1.51
N LEU A 150 1.26 11.93 1.10
CA LEU A 150 2.53 11.51 0.49
C LEU A 150 2.86 12.33 -0.75
N SER A 151 1.86 12.57 -1.62
CA SER A 151 2.03 13.38 -2.85
C SER A 151 2.43 14.82 -2.52
N THR A 152 1.79 15.44 -1.53
CA THR A 152 2.10 16.79 -1.07
C THR A 152 3.52 16.85 -0.50
N LEU A 153 3.87 15.95 0.40
CA LEU A 153 5.16 15.91 1.06
C LEU A 153 6.31 15.62 0.09
N TRP A 154 6.12 14.66 -0.81
CA TRP A 154 7.12 14.34 -1.82
C TRP A 154 7.38 15.53 -2.74
N SER A 155 6.32 16.28 -3.13
CA SER A 155 6.44 17.47 -4.00
C SER A 155 7.24 18.60 -3.39
N VAL A 156 7.30 18.69 -2.05
CA VAL A 156 8.14 19.67 -1.33
C VAL A 156 9.50 19.10 -0.93
N GLY A 157 9.83 17.89 -1.38
CA GLY A 157 11.13 17.25 -1.14
C GLY A 157 11.28 16.65 0.26
N ALA A 158 10.18 16.40 0.97
CA ALA A 158 10.21 15.69 2.24
C ALA A 158 10.65 14.23 2.06
N SER A 159 11.32 13.66 3.07
CA SER A 159 11.78 12.29 3.04
C SER A 159 10.65 11.32 3.38
N VAL A 160 9.85 11.01 2.37
CA VAL A 160 8.74 10.06 2.38
C VAL A 160 8.82 9.16 1.15
N PRO A 161 8.18 7.98 1.12
CA PRO A 161 8.09 7.16 -0.09
C PRO A 161 7.35 7.90 -1.22
N TYR A 162 7.80 7.74 -2.46
CA TYR A 162 7.06 8.23 -3.61
C TYR A 162 5.75 7.45 -3.77
N PRO A 163 4.57 8.11 -3.75
CA PRO A 163 3.30 7.43 -4.03
C PRO A 163 3.17 7.20 -5.54
N VAL A 164 3.26 5.93 -5.97
CA VAL A 164 3.26 5.58 -7.40
C VAL A 164 1.87 5.69 -7.99
N GLN A 165 0.91 5.00 -7.36
CA GLN A 165 -0.48 4.96 -7.83
C GLN A 165 -1.45 4.63 -6.70
N LEU A 166 -2.72 5.02 -6.91
CA LEU A 166 -3.84 4.71 -6.04
C LEU A 166 -5.01 4.15 -6.86
N SER A 167 -5.49 2.96 -6.48
CA SER A 167 -6.69 2.32 -7.05
C SER A 167 -7.59 1.82 -5.92
N GLY A 168 -8.73 2.46 -5.71
CA GLY A 168 -9.68 2.08 -4.66
C GLY A 168 -9.04 2.06 -3.26
N THR A 169 -8.80 0.87 -2.71
CA THR A 169 -8.19 0.64 -1.40
C THR A 169 -6.70 0.27 -1.48
N GLU A 170 -6.13 0.27 -2.68
CA GLU A 170 -4.75 -0.11 -2.96
C GLU A 170 -3.88 1.11 -3.21
N LEU A 171 -2.86 1.29 -2.39
CA LEU A 171 -1.84 2.31 -2.53
C LEU A 171 -0.51 1.64 -2.85
N VAL A 172 0.01 1.87 -4.08
CA VAL A 172 1.36 1.45 -4.46
C VAL A 172 2.32 2.62 -4.25
N MET A 173 3.43 2.36 -3.58
CA MET A 173 4.44 3.37 -3.26
C MET A 173 5.85 2.81 -3.39
N GLU A 174 6.85 3.70 -3.33
CA GLU A 174 8.27 3.35 -3.31
C GLU A 174 8.55 2.31 -2.22
N PHE A 175 9.22 1.23 -2.59
CA PHE A 175 9.78 0.30 -1.63
C PHE A 175 11.08 0.87 -1.08
N ILE A 176 11.16 1.05 0.24
CA ILE A 176 12.38 1.52 0.90
C ILE A 176 13.16 0.30 1.39
N GLY A 177 14.21 -0.04 0.65
CA GLY A 177 15.00 -1.25 0.89
C GLY A 177 15.94 -1.55 -0.27
N ASP A 178 16.59 -2.69 -0.21
CA ASP A 178 17.52 -3.17 -1.23
C ASP A 178 16.92 -4.35 -2.00
N ASP A 179 17.32 -4.52 -3.25
CA ASP A 179 17.13 -5.74 -4.01
C ASP A 179 18.19 -6.76 -3.57
N ASP A 180 17.78 -8.01 -3.30
CA ASP A 180 18.69 -9.09 -2.92
C ASP A 180 19.51 -9.66 -4.11
N GLY A 181 19.30 -9.13 -5.33
CA GLY A 181 19.91 -9.59 -6.57
C GLY A 181 19.18 -10.76 -7.25
N GLU A 182 18.14 -11.29 -6.62
CA GLU A 182 17.24 -12.32 -7.17
C GLU A 182 15.85 -11.74 -7.52
N GLY A 183 15.70 -10.41 -7.38
CA GLY A 183 14.44 -9.69 -7.62
C GLY A 183 13.46 -9.73 -6.45
N ASN A 184 13.92 -10.15 -5.25
CA ASN A 184 13.17 -9.98 -4.01
C ASN A 184 13.74 -8.79 -3.24
N GLY A 185 12.93 -8.19 -2.38
CA GLY A 185 13.32 -7.01 -1.62
C GLY A 185 13.67 -7.32 -0.17
N VAL A 186 14.70 -6.68 0.33
CA VAL A 186 15.03 -6.63 1.75
C VAL A 186 14.66 -5.25 2.28
N ALA A 187 13.57 -5.17 3.06
CA ALA A 187 13.09 -3.90 3.59
C ALA A 187 14.11 -3.22 4.51
N ALA A 188 14.25 -1.91 4.38
CA ALA A 188 15.07 -1.12 5.29
C ALA A 188 14.60 -1.27 6.74
N PRO A 189 15.54 -1.31 7.71
CA PRO A 189 15.19 -1.42 9.12
C PRO A 189 14.43 -0.19 9.61
N ARG A 190 13.56 -0.40 10.59
CA ARG A 190 12.91 0.68 11.33
C ARG A 190 13.91 1.30 12.29
N LEU A 191 13.78 2.59 12.53
CA LEU A 191 14.58 3.30 13.55
C LEU A 191 14.51 2.58 14.90
N ALA A 192 13.36 2.03 15.27
CA ALA A 192 13.16 1.26 16.51
C ALA A 192 14.05 0.01 16.63
N GLN A 193 14.53 -0.53 15.51
CA GLN A 193 15.38 -1.73 15.46
C GLN A 193 16.88 -1.40 15.54
N LEU A 194 17.21 -0.13 15.40
CA LEU A 194 18.61 0.33 15.37
C LEU A 194 19.15 0.66 16.77
N ARG A 195 20.46 0.70 16.84
CA ARG A 195 21.24 1.17 18.01
C ARG A 195 22.32 2.13 17.50
N PRO A 196 21.91 3.31 16.99
CA PRO A 196 22.87 4.25 16.41
C PRO A 196 23.85 4.74 17.48
N ASP A 197 25.09 4.94 17.07
CA ASP A 197 26.03 5.68 17.91
C ASP A 197 25.63 7.15 18.01
N PHE A 198 26.35 7.93 18.82
CA PHE A 198 26.05 9.35 19.04
C PHE A 198 26.10 10.17 17.75
N ARG A 199 27.05 9.88 16.84
CA ARG A 199 27.21 10.60 15.58
C ARG A 199 26.07 10.27 14.61
N GLU A 200 25.78 9.00 14.44
CA GLU A 200 24.69 8.51 13.59
C GLU A 200 23.34 8.99 14.09
N GLY A 201 23.08 8.84 15.39
CA GLY A 201 21.82 9.28 16.01
C GLY A 201 21.62 10.78 15.91
N THR A 202 22.67 11.59 16.09
CA THR A 202 22.60 13.04 15.90
C THR A 202 22.33 13.41 14.44
N ALA A 203 22.89 12.66 13.48
CA ALA A 203 22.63 12.88 12.07
C ALA A 203 21.18 12.51 11.70
N LEU A 204 20.65 11.41 12.22
CA LEU A 204 19.26 10.98 12.03
C LEU A 204 18.29 11.98 12.68
N PHE A 205 18.58 12.48 13.89
CA PHE A 205 17.72 13.48 14.54
C PHE A 205 17.64 14.79 13.73
N ARG A 206 18.76 15.22 13.14
CA ARG A 206 18.74 16.38 12.24
C ARG A 206 17.88 16.15 10.99
N GLN A 207 17.96 14.98 10.38
CA GLN A 207 17.12 14.61 9.23
C GLN A 207 15.63 14.57 9.63
N LEU A 208 15.34 14.02 10.82
CA LEU A 208 13.97 14.02 11.35
C LEU A 208 13.42 15.42 11.52
N ARG A 209 14.17 16.36 12.09
CA ARG A 209 13.74 17.77 12.23
C ARG A 209 13.36 18.37 10.87
N VAL A 210 14.17 18.13 9.84
CA VAL A 210 13.89 18.62 8.48
C VAL A 210 12.61 17.98 7.93
N ALA A 211 12.44 16.67 8.09
CA ALA A 211 11.26 15.96 7.59
C ALA A 211 9.98 16.41 8.31
N LEU A 212 10.04 16.61 9.63
CA LEU A 212 8.90 17.12 10.41
C LEU A 212 8.60 18.60 10.12
N SER A 213 9.61 19.42 9.83
CA SER A 213 9.39 20.81 9.38
C SER A 213 8.62 20.82 8.05
N ALA A 214 9.02 20.00 7.07
CA ALA A 214 8.31 19.91 5.81
C ALA A 214 6.85 19.43 5.99
N LEU A 215 6.61 18.51 6.93
CA LEU A 215 5.27 18.04 7.29
C LEU A 215 4.44 19.17 7.92
N ALA A 216 4.99 19.91 8.89
CA ALA A 216 4.33 21.03 9.56
C ALA A 216 4.07 22.21 8.61
N ASP A 217 5.02 22.55 7.73
CA ASP A 217 4.89 23.59 6.70
C ASP A 217 3.78 23.24 5.69
N ALA A 218 3.58 21.94 5.41
CA ALA A 218 2.47 21.43 4.61
C ALA A 218 1.13 21.42 5.38
N GLY A 219 1.12 21.83 6.65
CA GLY A 219 -0.07 21.93 7.48
C GLY A 219 -0.45 20.63 8.22
N TYR A 220 0.47 19.66 8.36
CA TYR A 220 0.16 18.36 8.97
C TYR A 220 1.04 18.05 10.20
N ALA A 221 0.46 17.32 11.16
CA ALA A 221 1.20 16.48 12.10
C ALA A 221 1.12 15.02 11.64
N HIS A 222 2.07 14.18 12.03
CA HIS A 222 2.05 12.75 11.69
C HIS A 222 0.87 12.03 12.35
N GLY A 223 0.58 12.40 13.60
CA GLY A 223 -0.55 11.88 14.38
C GLY A 223 -0.28 10.57 15.12
N ASP A 224 0.70 9.79 14.67
CA ASP A 224 1.17 8.55 15.32
C ASP A 224 2.69 8.36 15.14
N LEU A 225 3.46 9.44 15.27
CA LEU A 225 4.91 9.38 15.09
C LEU A 225 5.56 8.54 16.19
N SER A 226 6.35 7.58 15.75
CA SER A 226 7.18 6.74 16.60
C SER A 226 8.38 6.22 15.82
N ALA A 227 9.38 5.68 16.51
CA ALA A 227 10.52 5.05 15.87
C ALA A 227 10.15 3.83 15.00
N TYR A 228 8.93 3.30 15.13
CA TYR A 228 8.39 2.25 14.28
C TYR A 228 7.88 2.76 12.94
N ASN A 229 7.54 4.04 12.83
CA ASN A 229 7.03 4.69 11.62
C ASN A 229 8.11 5.51 10.89
N ILE A 230 9.37 5.14 11.13
CA ILE A 230 10.56 5.69 10.49
C ILE A 230 11.42 4.55 9.99
N LEU A 231 11.78 4.56 8.70
CA LEU A 231 12.77 3.68 8.11
C LEU A 231 14.12 4.40 8.02
N VAL A 232 15.20 3.64 8.07
CA VAL A 232 16.55 4.16 7.85
C VAL A 232 17.23 3.31 6.78
N HIS A 233 17.43 3.91 5.61
CA HIS A 233 18.02 3.26 4.45
C HIS A 233 19.32 3.96 4.04
N HIS A 234 20.46 3.28 4.12
CA HIS A 234 21.79 3.85 3.83
C HIS A 234 22.05 5.18 4.56
N GLY A 235 21.66 5.27 5.84
CA GLY A 235 21.82 6.48 6.66
C GLY A 235 20.82 7.60 6.35
N ARG A 236 19.88 7.38 5.43
CA ARG A 236 18.77 8.29 5.12
C ARG A 236 17.52 7.89 5.91
N LEU A 237 16.95 8.84 6.62
CA LEU A 237 15.70 8.70 7.36
C LEU A 237 14.51 8.90 6.41
N VAL A 238 13.50 8.03 6.47
CA VAL A 238 12.27 8.11 5.67
C VAL A 238 11.05 7.94 6.59
N LEU A 239 10.14 8.91 6.60
CA LEU A 239 8.87 8.83 7.33
C LEU A 239 7.89 7.95 6.54
N ILE A 240 7.21 7.04 7.25
CA ILE A 240 6.21 6.14 6.67
C ILE A 240 4.95 6.11 7.53
N ASP A 241 3.88 5.55 6.98
CA ASP A 241 2.61 5.30 7.68
C ASP A 241 1.88 6.60 8.07
N LEU A 242 1.50 7.37 7.05
CA LEU A 242 0.86 8.69 7.13
C LEU A 242 -0.69 8.69 6.96
N PRO A 243 -1.43 7.58 7.07
CA PRO A 243 -2.89 7.62 6.92
C PRO A 243 -3.54 8.42 8.05
N GLN A 244 -2.84 8.55 9.18
CA GLN A 244 -3.29 9.30 10.36
C GLN A 244 -2.73 10.74 10.40
N ALA A 245 -2.19 11.26 9.30
CA ALA A 245 -1.73 12.65 9.25
C ALA A 245 -2.90 13.61 9.57
N VAL A 246 -2.68 14.47 10.53
CA VAL A 246 -3.68 15.39 11.09
C VAL A 246 -3.45 16.78 10.54
N ASP A 247 -4.51 17.38 9.99
CA ASP A 247 -4.51 18.81 9.63
C ASP A 247 -4.35 19.67 10.90
N LEU A 248 -3.25 20.40 10.98
CA LEU A 248 -2.89 21.22 12.16
C LEU A 248 -3.86 22.35 12.41
N VAL A 249 -4.45 22.93 11.37
CA VAL A 249 -5.34 24.08 11.44
C VAL A 249 -6.81 23.64 11.44
N GLY A 250 -7.16 22.68 10.59
CA GLY A 250 -8.53 22.19 10.45
C GLY A 250 -8.99 21.28 11.58
N ASN A 251 -8.06 20.65 12.32
CA ASN A 251 -8.40 19.82 13.44
C ASN A 251 -8.19 20.55 14.77
N PRO A 252 -9.22 20.70 15.64
CA PRO A 252 -9.09 21.39 16.94
C PRO A 252 -7.99 20.81 17.85
N GLN A 253 -7.63 19.53 17.65
CA GLN A 253 -6.58 18.83 18.42
C GLN A 253 -5.25 18.74 17.63
N GLY A 254 -5.11 19.38 16.46
CA GLY A 254 -3.95 19.27 15.59
C GLY A 254 -2.63 19.53 16.31
N PHE A 255 -2.56 20.61 17.08
CA PHE A 255 -1.36 20.96 17.86
C PHE A 255 -1.06 20.00 19.02
N GLU A 256 -2.08 19.36 19.57
CA GLU A 256 -1.90 18.33 20.58
C GLU A 256 -1.30 17.03 19.99
N PHE A 257 -1.72 16.66 18.77
CA PHE A 257 -1.08 15.58 18.03
C PHE A 257 0.40 15.89 17.73
N LEU A 258 0.70 17.10 17.26
CA LEU A 258 2.07 17.54 17.01
C LEU A 258 2.92 17.46 18.29
N ARG A 259 2.39 17.91 19.43
CA ARG A 259 3.09 17.82 20.73
C ARG A 259 3.41 16.36 21.08
N ARG A 260 2.46 15.46 20.94
CA ARG A 260 2.65 14.02 21.22
C ARG A 260 3.66 13.38 20.28
N ASP A 261 3.63 13.73 19.00
CA ASP A 261 4.62 13.27 18.02
C ASP A 261 6.03 13.67 18.45
N CYS A 262 6.23 14.94 18.86
CA CYS A 262 7.52 15.43 19.37
C CYS A 262 7.96 14.69 20.64
N GLU A 263 7.05 14.50 21.59
CA GLU A 263 7.36 13.80 22.85
C GLU A 263 7.76 12.35 22.62
N ASN A 264 7.00 11.63 21.80
CA ASN A 264 7.28 10.22 21.52
C ASN A 264 8.66 10.02 20.89
N ILE A 265 8.97 10.81 19.86
CA ILE A 265 10.21 10.61 19.12
C ILE A 265 11.43 11.16 19.88
N CYS A 266 11.31 12.29 20.56
CA CYS A 266 12.41 12.82 21.38
C CYS A 266 12.72 11.89 22.56
N THR A 267 11.71 11.25 23.16
CA THR A 267 11.90 10.23 24.20
C THR A 267 12.74 9.06 23.65
N TRP A 268 12.45 8.59 22.43
CA TRP A 268 13.25 7.52 21.83
C TRP A 268 14.72 7.93 21.64
N PHE A 269 14.98 9.10 21.04
CA PHE A 269 16.35 9.59 20.84
C PHE A 269 17.08 9.77 22.17
N HIS A 270 16.41 10.36 23.16
CA HIS A 270 17.01 10.57 24.50
C HIS A 270 17.40 9.25 25.17
N THR A 271 16.55 8.21 25.09
CA THR A 271 16.85 6.89 25.65
C THR A 271 18.01 6.18 24.94
N HIS A 272 18.38 6.63 23.74
CA HIS A 272 19.54 6.16 22.98
C HIS A 272 20.77 7.09 23.13
N GLY A 273 20.74 8.01 24.12
CA GLY A 273 21.88 8.89 24.42
C GLY A 273 22.04 10.08 23.45
N ILE A 274 21.04 10.36 22.64
CA ILE A 274 21.03 11.50 21.72
C ILE A 274 20.25 12.65 22.36
N PRO A 275 20.84 13.84 22.55
CA PRO A 275 20.13 15.00 23.07
C PRO A 275 18.97 15.38 22.14
N ALA A 276 17.74 15.31 22.66
CA ALA A 276 16.53 15.65 21.94
C ALA A 276 15.52 16.23 22.93
N ASP A 277 15.14 17.48 22.72
CA ASP A 277 14.14 18.20 23.53
C ASP A 277 12.83 18.34 22.74
N ALA A 278 11.75 17.80 23.30
CA ALA A 278 10.45 17.77 22.62
C ALA A 278 9.82 19.17 22.53
N HIS A 279 10.04 20.01 23.55
CA HIS A 279 9.51 21.36 23.57
C HIS A 279 10.22 22.25 22.55
N GLU A 280 11.58 22.18 22.50
CA GLU A 280 12.37 22.87 21.49
C GLU A 280 11.95 22.45 20.07
N LEU A 281 11.85 21.13 19.82
CA LEU A 281 11.41 20.60 18.54
C LEU A 281 10.04 21.15 18.17
N GLN A 282 9.04 21.07 19.07
CA GLN A 282 7.70 21.57 18.82
C GLN A 282 7.69 23.07 18.49
N GLN A 283 8.45 23.88 19.25
CA GLN A 283 8.54 25.32 19.00
C GLN A 283 9.16 25.63 17.63
N ASP A 284 10.17 24.88 17.22
CA ASP A 284 10.78 25.04 15.90
C ASP A 284 9.77 24.74 14.78
N LEU A 285 9.01 23.64 14.91
CA LEU A 285 7.98 23.26 13.95
C LEU A 285 6.87 24.31 13.85
N LEU A 286 6.44 24.87 15.00
CA LEU A 286 5.39 25.91 15.04
C LEU A 286 5.81 27.23 14.39
N ARG A 287 7.11 27.58 14.37
CA ARG A 287 7.60 28.79 13.70
C ARG A 287 7.47 28.73 12.17
N GLY A 288 7.48 27.52 11.59
CA GLY A 288 7.32 27.30 10.15
C GLY A 288 5.87 27.42 9.67
N ILE A 289 4.90 27.19 10.55
CA ILE A 289 3.48 27.22 10.19
C ILE A 289 3.06 28.67 9.92
N ARG A 290 2.68 28.99 8.68
CA ARG A 290 2.24 30.32 8.22
C ARG A 290 0.73 30.39 8.04
#